data_f91ce310824d718e355379b8d2d985ef
#
_entry.id   f91ce310824d718e355379b8d2d985ef
#
_cell.length_a   1.000
_cell.length_b   1.000
_cell.length_c   1.000
_cell.angle_alpha   90.00
_cell.angle_beta   90.00
_cell.angle_gamma   90.00
#
_symmetry.space_group_name_H-M   'P 1'
#
loop_
_entity.id
_entity.type
_entity.pdbx_description
1 polymer ?
#
loop_
_entity_poly.entity_id
_entity_poly.type
_entity_poly.pdbx_seq_one_letter_code
_entity_poly.pdbx_strand_id
1 'polypeptide(L)' 'MKSVILILKDKKPEIINVGDGLNSITWMLSDDTEVELEIITAKVLSLTGESSFYLVATDIEDLDSRQIRQAVEFLSIN' A
#
# COMPACT_ATOMS: atom_id res chain seq x y z
N MET A 1 7.51 -8.65 -12.01
CA MET A 1 7.35 -7.59 -10.99
C MET A 1 5.95 -7.59 -10.44
N LYS A 2 5.81 -7.26 -9.17
CA LYS A 2 4.50 -7.12 -8.54
C LYS A 2 4.22 -5.66 -8.22
N SER A 3 2.95 -5.28 -8.27
CA SER A 3 2.50 -3.93 -7.94
C SER A 3 2.14 -3.85 -6.47
N VAL A 4 2.62 -2.80 -5.81
CA VAL A 4 2.39 -2.56 -4.39
C VAL A 4 1.81 -1.16 -4.23
N ILE A 5 0.77 -1.05 -3.40
CA ILE A 5 0.19 0.25 -3.06
C ILE A 5 1.02 0.84 -1.92
N LEU A 6 1.62 1.99 -2.16
CA LEU A 6 2.40 2.69 -1.15
C LEU A 6 1.52 3.73 -0.47
N ILE A 7 1.32 3.57 0.84
CA ILE A 7 0.48 4.47 1.63
C ILE A 7 1.34 5.10 2.71
N LEU A 8 1.61 6.39 2.58
CA LEU A 8 2.44 7.13 3.52
C LEU A 8 1.62 8.23 4.19
N LYS A 9 2.00 8.56 5.43
CA LYS A 9 1.30 9.58 6.23
C LYS A 9 1.22 10.94 5.54
N ASP A 10 2.30 11.33 4.86
CA ASP A 10 2.45 12.69 4.33
C ASP A 10 2.23 12.79 2.84
N LYS A 11 1.83 11.71 2.20
CA LYS A 11 1.70 11.67 0.74
C LYS A 11 0.40 10.99 0.33
N LYS A 12 -0.03 11.30 -0.86
CA LYS A 12 -1.14 10.57 -1.50
C LYS A 12 -0.68 9.15 -1.84
N PRO A 13 -1.59 8.17 -1.83
CA PRO A 13 -1.22 6.81 -2.21
C PRO A 13 -0.71 6.75 -3.64
N GLU A 14 0.22 5.84 -3.88
CA GLU A 14 0.73 5.60 -5.23
C GLU A 14 1.02 4.13 -5.43
N ILE A 15 1.12 3.72 -6.69
CA ILE A 15 1.47 2.34 -7.05
C ILE A 15 2.94 2.30 -7.41
N ILE A 16 3.66 1.35 -6.81
CA ILE A 16 5.05 1.09 -7.15
C ILE A 16 5.20 -0.35 -7.61
N ASN A 17 6.22 -0.60 -8.43
CA ASN A 17 6.54 -1.94 -8.88
C ASN A 17 7.81 -2.40 -8.18
N VAL A 18 7.76 -3.60 -7.61
CA VAL A 18 8.88 -4.18 -6.87
C VAL A 18 9.18 -5.58 -7.37
N GLY A 19 10.37 -6.09 -7.07
CA GLY A 19 10.74 -7.45 -7.42
C GLY A 19 9.85 -8.48 -6.72
N ASP A 20 9.52 -9.55 -7.43
CA ASP A 20 8.56 -10.57 -6.94
C ASP A 20 9.01 -11.25 -5.64
N GLY A 21 10.31 -11.35 -5.41
CA GLY A 21 10.82 -11.99 -4.20
C GLY A 21 10.98 -11.08 -3.01
N LEU A 22 10.65 -9.80 -3.12
CA LEU A 22 10.83 -8.85 -2.03
C LEU A 22 9.65 -8.88 -1.06
N ASN A 23 9.96 -8.87 0.24
CA ASN A 23 8.97 -8.80 1.31
C ASN A 23 8.98 -7.45 2.03
N SER A 24 9.94 -6.60 1.69
CA SER A 24 10.06 -5.26 2.24
C SER A 24 10.75 -4.37 1.23
N ILE A 25 10.60 -3.06 1.40
CA ILE A 25 11.28 -2.07 0.57
C ILE A 25 11.88 -0.99 1.47
N THR A 26 12.95 -0.36 0.99
CA THR A 26 13.51 0.82 1.62
C THR A 26 12.96 2.03 0.89
N TRP A 27 12.38 2.97 1.61
CA TRP A 27 11.77 4.15 1.02
C TRP A 27 12.31 5.40 1.66
N MET A 28 12.60 6.41 0.85
CA MET A 28 13.06 7.69 1.35
C MET A 28 11.88 8.63 1.54
N LEU A 29 11.73 9.13 2.77
CA LEU A 29 10.69 10.08 3.11
C LEU A 29 11.08 11.50 2.65
N SER A 30 10.11 12.42 2.72
CA SER A 30 10.33 13.80 2.27
C SER A 30 11.40 14.56 3.06
N ASP A 31 11.72 14.09 4.25
CA ASP A 31 12.78 14.68 5.11
C ASP A 31 14.14 14.00 4.92
N ASP A 32 14.31 13.25 3.84
CA ASP A 32 15.51 12.48 3.52
C ASP A 32 15.82 11.34 4.50
N THR A 33 14.84 10.93 5.29
CA THR A 33 14.96 9.78 6.19
C THR A 33 14.60 8.51 5.44
N GLU A 34 15.46 7.49 5.50
CA GLU A 34 15.14 6.18 4.95
C GLU A 34 14.36 5.36 5.96
N VAL A 35 13.32 4.69 5.48
CA VAL A 35 12.53 3.76 6.30
C VAL A 35 12.40 2.44 5.58
N GLU A 36 12.35 1.35 6.33
CA GLU A 36 12.05 0.05 5.78
C GLU A 36 10.56 -0.23 5.98
N LEU A 37 9.89 -0.53 4.88
CA LEU A 37 8.46 -0.80 4.88
C LEU A 37 8.22 -2.26 4.53
N GLU A 38 7.47 -2.96 5.37
CA GLU A 38 7.06 -4.33 5.06
C GLU A 38 5.93 -4.32 4.04
N ILE A 39 5.99 -5.27 3.12
CA ILE A 39 4.91 -5.47 2.14
C ILE A 39 3.94 -6.47 2.75
N ILE A 40 2.71 -6.03 2.96
CA ILE A 40 1.66 -6.87 3.54
C ILE A 40 0.58 -7.13 2.51
N THR A 41 -0.12 -8.24 2.67
CA THR A 41 -1.29 -8.55 1.85
C THR A 41 -2.53 -8.10 2.61
N ALA A 42 -3.30 -7.21 2.01
CA ALA A 42 -4.50 -6.66 2.62
C ALA A 42 -5.73 -7.13 1.87
N LYS A 43 -6.76 -7.51 2.62
CA LYS A 43 -8.06 -7.89 2.06
C LYS A 43 -9.01 -6.70 2.15
N VAL A 44 -9.60 -6.35 1.03
CA VAL A 44 -10.54 -5.23 0.95
C VAL A 44 -11.88 -5.76 0.44
N LEU A 45 -12.96 -5.46 1.17
CA LEU A 45 -14.30 -5.83 0.76
C LEU A 45 -14.92 -4.68 -0.04
N SER A 46 -15.52 -5.02 -1.18
CA SER A 46 -16.28 -4.07 -1.97
C SER A 46 -17.69 -3.91 -1.39
N LEU A 47 -18.41 -2.92 -1.89
CA LEU A 47 -19.80 -2.70 -1.48
C LEU A 47 -20.71 -3.86 -1.89
N THR A 48 -20.32 -4.65 -2.87
CA THR A 48 -21.09 -5.81 -3.34
C THR A 48 -20.75 -7.08 -2.57
N GLY A 49 -19.84 -7.01 -1.61
CA GLY A 49 -19.44 -8.16 -0.81
C GLY A 49 -18.28 -8.96 -1.39
N GLU A 50 -17.78 -8.60 -2.55
CA GLU A 50 -16.62 -9.25 -3.12
C GLU A 50 -15.35 -8.80 -2.39
N SER A 51 -14.40 -9.72 -2.25
CA SER A 51 -13.12 -9.39 -1.63
C SER A 51 -12.01 -9.39 -2.66
N SER A 52 -11.07 -8.47 -2.48
CA SER A 52 -9.87 -8.39 -3.32
C SER A 52 -8.66 -8.28 -2.40
N PHE A 53 -7.54 -8.83 -2.84
CA PHE A 53 -6.29 -8.75 -2.10
C PHE A 53 -5.35 -7.79 -2.79
N TYR A 54 -4.71 -6.95 -1.99
CA TYR A 54 -3.74 -5.98 -2.48
C TYR A 54 -2.47 -6.08 -1.67
N LEU A 55 -1.34 -5.85 -2.33
CA LEU A 55 -0.07 -5.72 -1.63
C LEU A 55 0.09 -4.25 -1.24
N VAL A 56 0.42 -4.01 0.02
CA VAL A 56 0.50 -2.66 0.58
C VAL A 56 1.80 -2.50 1.35
N ALA A 57 2.47 -1.37 1.15
CA ALA A 57 3.60 -0.95 1.96
C ALA A 57 3.23 0.39 2.60
N THR A 58 3.41 0.52 3.91
CA THR A 58 2.95 1.71 4.62
C THR A 58 3.85 2.00 5.83
N ASP A 59 3.95 3.28 6.18
CA ASP A 59 4.58 3.73 7.42
C ASP A 59 3.55 4.01 8.52
N ILE A 60 2.28 3.72 8.26
CA ILE A 60 1.19 3.92 9.24
C ILE A 60 1.02 2.64 10.05
N GLU A 61 1.20 2.73 11.37
CA GLU A 61 1.13 1.55 12.24
C GLU A 61 -0.27 0.94 12.31
N ASP A 62 -1.29 1.77 12.35
CA ASP A 62 -2.67 1.34 12.52
C ASP A 62 -3.50 1.49 11.25
N LEU A 63 -2.90 1.15 10.12
CA LEU A 63 -3.61 1.22 8.85
C LEU A 63 -4.78 0.25 8.84
N ASP A 64 -6.00 0.76 8.69
CA ASP A 64 -7.19 -0.08 8.66
C ASP A 64 -7.67 -0.32 7.23
N SER A 65 -8.65 -1.23 7.08
CA SER A 65 -9.16 -1.61 5.77
C SER A 65 -9.87 -0.45 5.06
N ARG A 66 -10.42 0.50 5.81
CA ARG A 66 -11.07 1.68 5.23
C ARG A 66 -10.05 2.56 4.52
N GLN A 67 -8.90 2.77 5.15
CA GLN A 67 -7.83 3.57 4.55
C GLN A 67 -7.30 2.92 3.29
N ILE A 68 -7.14 1.59 3.31
CA ILE A 68 -6.70 0.84 2.14
C ILE A 68 -7.73 0.96 1.02
N ARG A 69 -9.03 0.83 1.34
CA ARG A 69 -10.08 0.97 0.34
C ARG A 69 -10.09 2.37 -0.27
N GLN A 70 -9.90 3.40 0.55
CA GLN A 70 -9.82 4.77 0.05
C GLN A 70 -8.63 4.94 -0.90
N ALA A 71 -7.50 4.33 -0.59
CA ALA A 71 -6.33 4.37 -1.47
C ALA A 71 -6.61 3.68 -2.80
N VAL A 72 -7.27 2.52 -2.77
CA VAL A 72 -7.65 1.80 -3.98
C VAL A 72 -8.59 2.64 -4.85
N GLU A 73 -9.58 3.28 -4.23
CA GLU A 73 -10.52 4.14 -4.94
C GLU A 73 -9.80 5.35 -5.53
N PHE A 74 -8.90 5.96 -4.77
CA PHE A 74 -8.12 7.11 -5.23
C PHE A 74 -7.29 6.75 -6.47
N LEU A 75 -6.70 5.56 -6.48
CA LEU A 75 -5.86 5.11 -7.57
C LEU A 75 -6.65 4.49 -8.72
N SER A 76 -7.95 4.32 -8.55
CA SER A 76 -8.85 3.70 -9.54
C SER A 76 -8.37 2.33 -10.00
N ILE A 77 -7.87 1.54 -9.07
CA ILE A 77 -7.43 0.17 -9.35
C ILE A 77 -8.63 -0.77 -9.30
N ASN A 78 -8.72 -1.60 -10.30
CA ASN A 78 -9.76 -2.64 -10.35
C ASN A 78 -9.16 -4.01 -10.10
#